data_a2d7ce32fcb1825d230d81327f621d41
#
_entry.id   a2d7ce32fcb1825d230d81327f621d41
#
_cell.length_a   1.000
_cell.length_b   1.000
_cell.length_c   1.000
_cell.angle_alpha   90.00
_cell.angle_beta   90.00
_cell.angle_gamma   90.00
#
_symmetry.space_group_name_H-M   'P 1'
#
loop_
_entity.id
_entity.type
_entity.pdbx_description
1 polymer ?
#
loop_
_entity_poly.entity_id
_entity_poly.type
_entity_poly.pdbx_seq_one_letter_code
_entity_poly.pdbx_strand_id
1 'polypeptide(L)'
;MRAAGVFRTVSKNVATHSARKAVEGLLASSSDINGSVLDDTVVQKNCSLHIRGNLLGDLTIESGAKVVVEGSVDGKIVNKGGRLVVNNKAHAACVTTDGPAEAEACGVLKIDLTAIVSNWEKLAKYAAAAECAAVVKGNAYGCGIEPIAGALAKTGCRTFFVSDIPEAKRVRAVAPNATIYVLRGLYAGTGQAFAEINAQPVIYSFTEMAEWDLFVRSHRWAGGCALHVDTGESRLGFPLREAAAFAPSSRSYGITLLMSRLDNPEKPAHPLNDHQISLFCDLRRLYHGIPASLANSPGIFLAPKAHFDLVRAGAALYGVNPTPCADNPMFPVIELRGRIVRVLSLAPGETIADSVGWAAKRPTRLALVSVGYADGYPRSGRAFDDKLQAIVGDRRCLIVGHPSMDLLAIDVTDVSDPTAARPGNMVTLVGPEISIDDLAAASKSTGCEVLSHLGRRFHRIYYAI
;
A
#
# COMPACT_ATOMS: atom_id res chain seq x y z
N MET A 1 44.02 22.03 23.42
CA MET A 1 43.24 23.29 23.52
C MET A 1 41.79 22.93 23.20
N ARG A 2 40.93 23.03 24.20
CA ARG A 2 39.49 22.70 24.17
C ARG A 2 38.75 23.93 23.65
N ALA A 3 37.90 23.77 22.61
CA ALA A 3 36.92 24.78 22.24
C ALA A 3 35.57 24.33 22.85
N ALA A 4 35.12 25.12 23.82
CA ALA A 4 33.82 24.98 24.45
C ALA A 4 32.73 25.55 23.55
N GLY A 5 31.76 24.69 23.15
CA GLY A 5 30.53 25.13 22.48
C GLY A 5 29.53 25.67 23.51
N VAL A 6 29.05 26.84 23.26
CA VAL A 6 28.09 27.54 24.11
C VAL A 6 26.70 26.96 23.95
N PHE A 7 26.20 26.29 25.00
CA PHE A 7 24.81 25.91 25.12
C PHE A 7 23.95 27.12 25.49
N ARG A 8 22.93 27.40 24.69
CA ARG A 8 21.83 28.28 25.11
C ARG A 8 20.62 27.43 25.49
N THR A 9 20.38 27.37 26.78
CA THR A 9 19.14 26.88 27.39
C THR A 9 18.05 27.92 27.11
N VAL A 10 16.96 27.53 26.45
CA VAL A 10 15.78 28.39 26.33
C VAL A 10 14.95 28.22 27.61
N SER A 11 15.03 29.21 28.47
CA SER A 11 14.28 29.40 29.68
C SER A 11 12.85 29.82 29.40
N LYS A 12 11.94 29.42 30.29
CA LYS A 12 10.50 29.70 30.36
C LYS A 12 10.19 31.22 30.20
N ASN A 13 9.02 31.44 29.59
CA ASN A 13 8.28 32.69 29.44
C ASN A 13 8.84 33.66 28.39
N VAL A 14 8.00 33.93 27.37
CA VAL A 14 7.64 35.33 27.10
C VAL A 14 6.65 35.45 25.95
N ALA A 15 5.66 36.24 26.19
CA ALA A 15 4.81 36.87 25.19
C ALA A 15 5.57 38.00 24.48
N THR A 16 5.19 38.26 23.23
CA THR A 16 5.25 39.51 22.45
C THR A 16 6.57 39.97 21.84
N HIS A 17 6.47 40.17 20.53
CA HIS A 17 7.13 41.11 19.60
C HIS A 17 8.51 40.77 19.02
N SER A 18 8.43 40.55 17.69
CA SER A 18 9.34 41.01 16.63
C SER A 18 10.84 40.77 16.77
N ALA A 19 11.35 39.82 15.99
CA ALA A 19 12.48 40.05 15.08
C ALA A 19 12.86 38.76 14.30
N ARG A 20 12.93 38.87 13.00
CA ARG A 20 13.47 37.89 12.06
C ARG A 20 14.91 37.55 12.38
N LYS A 21 15.17 36.25 12.65
CA LYS A 21 16.43 35.57 12.34
C LYS A 21 16.17 34.08 12.35
N ALA A 22 16.34 33.45 11.20
CA ALA A 22 16.30 31.99 11.04
C ALA A 22 17.36 31.33 11.93
N VAL A 23 16.94 30.52 12.87
CA VAL A 23 17.79 29.57 13.58
C VAL A 23 17.08 28.22 13.42
N GLU A 24 17.68 27.28 12.69
CA GLU A 24 17.25 25.89 12.65
C GLU A 24 17.13 25.38 14.09
N GLY A 25 15.91 25.05 14.51
CA GLY A 25 15.61 24.58 15.86
C GLY A 25 15.97 23.11 16.05
N LEU A 26 17.22 22.83 16.39
CA LEU A 26 17.66 21.46 16.75
C LEU A 26 17.26 21.18 18.21
N LEU A 27 16.27 20.29 18.45
CA LEU A 27 15.88 19.88 19.79
C LEU A 27 16.72 18.69 20.27
N ALA A 28 17.68 18.97 21.12
CA ALA A 28 18.54 17.97 21.78
C ALA A 28 18.04 17.54 23.17
N SER A 29 16.85 17.96 23.61
CA SER A 29 16.19 17.60 24.86
C SER A 29 14.67 17.56 24.70
N SER A 30 13.96 16.91 25.65
CA SER A 30 12.50 16.89 25.66
C SER A 30 11.92 18.29 25.88
N SER A 31 10.94 18.70 25.07
CA SER A 31 10.39 20.04 25.02
C SER A 31 8.88 20.07 24.77
N ASP A 32 8.23 21.15 25.19
CA ASP A 32 6.80 21.43 24.92
C ASP A 32 6.65 22.73 24.13
N ILE A 33 5.85 22.71 23.06
CA ILE A 33 5.39 23.89 22.32
C ILE A 33 3.98 24.22 22.78
N ASN A 34 3.80 25.32 23.56
CA ASN A 34 2.50 25.77 24.05
C ASN A 34 2.00 27.05 23.31
N GLY A 35 2.83 27.68 22.52
CA GLY A 35 2.54 28.87 21.68
C GLY A 35 2.78 28.56 20.21
N SER A 36 2.99 29.62 19.40
CA SER A 36 3.32 29.47 17.97
C SER A 36 4.83 29.54 17.75
N VAL A 37 5.36 28.53 17.02
CA VAL A 37 6.75 28.45 16.59
C VAL A 37 6.79 28.55 15.07
N LEU A 38 7.60 29.46 14.54
CA LEU A 38 7.69 29.76 13.10
C LEU A 38 8.79 28.95 12.39
N ASP A 39 9.72 28.40 13.16
CA ASP A 39 10.93 27.78 12.62
C ASP A 39 10.75 26.28 12.40
N ASP A 40 11.48 25.73 11.41
CA ASP A 40 11.60 24.30 11.20
C ASP A 40 12.19 23.63 12.45
N THR A 41 11.61 22.50 12.82
CA THR A 41 11.94 21.80 14.06
C THR A 41 12.40 20.39 13.76
N VAL A 42 13.58 20.00 14.24
CA VAL A 42 14.12 18.64 14.15
C VAL A 42 14.19 18.02 15.54
N VAL A 43 13.48 16.91 15.75
CA VAL A 43 13.48 16.14 17.01
C VAL A 43 14.45 14.98 16.87
N GLN A 44 15.56 15.04 17.60
CA GLN A 44 16.62 14.05 17.52
C GLN A 44 16.28 12.76 18.26
N LYS A 45 17.05 11.69 17.95
CA LYS A 45 16.97 10.40 18.63
C LYS A 45 16.98 10.56 20.15
N ASN A 46 16.09 9.81 20.83
CA ASN A 46 15.90 9.83 22.29
C ASN A 46 15.34 11.15 22.88
N CYS A 47 14.90 12.07 22.02
CA CYS A 47 14.21 13.29 22.45
C CYS A 47 12.70 13.13 22.32
N SER A 48 11.93 13.92 23.09
CA SER A 48 10.49 14.00 22.96
C SER A 48 10.04 15.45 22.81
N LEU A 49 9.04 15.65 21.92
CA LEU A 49 8.39 16.94 21.69
C LEU A 49 6.89 16.78 21.86
N HIS A 50 6.27 17.69 22.63
CA HIS A 50 4.83 17.78 22.76
C HIS A 50 4.35 19.14 22.24
N ILE A 51 3.58 19.13 21.14
CA ILE A 51 3.05 20.31 20.48
C ILE A 51 1.60 20.51 20.91
N ARG A 52 1.34 21.43 21.83
CA ARG A 52 0.00 21.87 22.26
C ARG A 52 -0.45 23.16 21.56
N GLY A 53 0.49 23.94 21.09
CA GLY A 53 0.28 25.14 20.30
C GLY A 53 0.41 24.89 18.80
N ASN A 54 0.95 25.85 18.06
CA ASN A 54 1.08 25.78 16.60
C ASN A 54 2.55 25.77 16.19
N LEU A 55 2.95 24.81 15.38
CA LEU A 55 4.22 24.82 14.65
C LEU A 55 3.93 25.22 13.20
N LEU A 56 4.40 26.36 12.78
CA LEU A 56 4.20 26.90 11.42
C LEU A 56 5.29 26.47 10.44
N GLY A 57 6.44 26.01 10.97
CA GLY A 57 7.55 25.43 10.20
C GLY A 57 7.44 23.92 10.02
N ASP A 58 8.37 23.34 9.28
CA ASP A 58 8.48 21.91 9.05
C ASP A 58 8.92 21.15 10.32
N LEU A 59 8.40 19.93 10.52
CA LEU A 59 8.74 19.07 11.63
C LEU A 59 9.45 17.81 11.13
N THR A 60 10.72 17.64 11.48
CA THR A 60 11.45 16.39 11.21
C THR A 60 11.59 15.58 12.49
N ILE A 61 11.23 14.28 12.43
CA ILE A 61 11.25 13.35 13.56
C ILE A 61 12.26 12.25 13.24
N GLU A 62 13.40 12.24 13.90
CA GLU A 62 14.43 11.22 13.70
C GLU A 62 14.06 9.89 14.33
N SER A 63 14.70 8.81 13.87
CA SER A 63 14.49 7.46 14.40
C SER A 63 14.76 7.41 15.90
N GLY A 64 13.79 6.85 16.69
CA GLY A 64 13.86 6.79 18.15
C GLY A 64 13.43 8.07 18.87
N ALA A 65 13.03 9.14 18.16
CA ALA A 65 12.37 10.30 18.74
C ALA A 65 10.88 10.02 19.04
N LYS A 66 10.27 10.83 19.91
CA LYS A 66 8.83 10.76 20.23
C LYS A 66 8.21 12.14 20.09
N VAL A 67 7.16 12.26 19.27
CA VAL A 67 6.40 13.51 19.12
C VAL A 67 4.92 13.25 19.39
N VAL A 68 4.30 14.17 20.16
CA VAL A 68 2.86 14.20 20.40
C VAL A 68 2.34 15.54 19.91
N VAL A 69 1.36 15.53 19.00
CA VAL A 69 0.72 16.74 18.46
C VAL A 69 -0.71 16.79 18.97
N GLU A 70 -1.01 17.79 19.79
CA GLU A 70 -2.34 18.15 20.29
C GLU A 70 -2.86 19.47 19.70
N GLY A 71 -1.94 20.30 19.21
CA GLY A 71 -2.20 21.56 18.52
C GLY A 71 -2.17 21.42 17.00
N SER A 72 -1.50 22.37 16.29
CA SER A 72 -1.34 22.31 14.83
C SER A 72 0.13 22.24 14.40
N VAL A 73 0.36 21.62 13.24
CA VAL A 73 1.60 21.71 12.47
C VAL A 73 1.18 22.09 11.05
N ASP A 74 1.48 23.34 10.66
CA ASP A 74 1.08 23.89 9.36
C ASP A 74 2.15 23.60 8.29
N GLY A 75 3.38 23.28 8.72
CA GLY A 75 4.45 22.81 7.85
C GLY A 75 4.40 21.31 7.59
N LYS A 76 5.34 20.84 6.79
CA LYS A 76 5.51 19.41 6.44
C LYS A 76 6.03 18.62 7.65
N ILE A 77 5.43 17.46 7.94
CA ILE A 77 5.96 16.53 8.93
C ILE A 77 6.73 15.41 8.21
N VAL A 78 8.02 15.31 8.47
CA VAL A 78 8.89 14.23 7.96
C VAL A 78 9.24 13.29 9.10
N ASN A 79 8.67 12.09 9.12
CA ASN A 79 8.96 11.09 10.14
C ASN A 79 9.94 10.03 9.60
N LYS A 80 11.19 10.07 10.07
CA LYS A 80 12.27 9.14 9.71
C LYS A 80 12.37 7.92 10.65
N GLY A 81 11.25 7.43 11.14
CA GLY A 81 11.18 6.26 12.00
C GLY A 81 11.07 6.58 13.51
N GLY A 82 10.69 7.80 13.88
CA GLY A 82 10.30 8.16 15.23
C GLY A 82 8.84 7.82 15.52
N ARG A 83 8.45 7.92 16.80
CA ARG A 83 7.06 7.74 17.23
C ARG A 83 6.30 9.05 17.17
N LEU A 84 5.35 9.17 16.23
CA LEU A 84 4.43 10.29 16.12
C LEU A 84 3.05 9.88 16.63
N VAL A 85 2.45 10.71 17.48
CA VAL A 85 1.08 10.60 17.96
C VAL A 85 0.37 11.92 17.65
N VAL A 86 -0.68 11.89 16.84
CA VAL A 86 -1.49 13.06 16.51
C VAL A 86 -2.88 12.87 17.13
N ASN A 87 -3.32 13.86 17.94
CA ASN A 87 -4.63 13.81 18.57
C ASN A 87 -5.72 14.22 17.57
N ASN A 88 -6.95 13.68 17.71
CA ASN A 88 -8.08 13.84 16.77
C ASN A 88 -8.53 15.31 16.52
N LYS A 89 -7.99 16.29 17.24
CA LYS A 89 -8.23 17.72 17.03
C LYS A 89 -7.06 18.47 16.38
N ALA A 90 -5.94 17.77 16.15
CA ALA A 90 -4.74 18.37 15.60
C ALA A 90 -4.77 18.37 14.06
N HIS A 91 -4.47 19.49 13.44
CA HIS A 91 -4.27 19.60 11.99
C HIS A 91 -2.78 19.40 11.70
N ALA A 92 -2.43 18.32 11.05
CA ALA A 92 -1.06 18.07 10.61
C ALA A 92 -1.06 17.25 9.33
N ALA A 93 -0.45 17.76 8.28
CA ALA A 93 -0.12 16.96 7.10
C ALA A 93 1.03 16.00 7.48
N CYS A 94 0.70 14.73 7.76
CA CYS A 94 1.71 13.75 8.15
C CYS A 94 2.40 13.17 6.90
N VAL A 95 3.70 13.39 6.77
CA VAL A 95 4.52 12.77 5.74
C VAL A 95 5.49 11.79 6.40
N THR A 96 5.35 10.51 6.10
CA THR A 96 6.29 9.47 6.52
C THR A 96 7.08 9.01 5.30
N THR A 97 8.37 8.79 5.45
CA THR A 97 9.23 8.29 4.36
C THR A 97 9.79 6.91 4.68
N ASP A 98 10.01 6.10 3.64
CA ASP A 98 10.62 4.78 3.71
C ASP A 98 11.51 4.55 2.48
N GLY A 99 12.54 3.70 2.62
CA GLY A 99 13.50 3.41 1.56
C GLY A 99 14.74 4.31 1.59
N PRO A 100 15.51 4.37 0.48
CA PRO A 100 16.70 5.23 0.38
C PRO A 100 16.32 6.70 0.44
N ALA A 101 17.28 7.59 0.77
CA ALA A 101 17.06 9.03 0.70
C ALA A 101 16.66 9.46 -0.73
N GLU A 102 15.84 10.50 -0.86
CA GLU A 102 15.31 10.93 -2.17
C GLU A 102 16.43 11.21 -3.20
N ALA A 103 17.54 11.80 -2.73
CA ALA A 103 18.68 12.09 -3.59
C ALA A 103 19.43 10.84 -4.08
N GLU A 104 19.33 9.72 -3.36
CA GLU A 104 20.01 8.46 -3.62
C GLU A 104 19.11 7.45 -4.36
N ALA A 105 17.80 7.68 -4.36
CA ALA A 105 16.81 6.79 -4.92
C ALA A 105 16.77 6.87 -6.46
N CYS A 106 16.44 5.76 -7.10
CA CYS A 106 16.18 5.70 -8.54
C CYS A 106 14.98 6.57 -8.94
N GLY A 107 14.01 6.71 -8.05
CA GLY A 107 12.81 7.50 -8.24
C GLY A 107 12.04 7.64 -6.94
N VAL A 108 10.87 8.28 -7.03
CA VAL A 108 9.97 8.56 -5.90
C VAL A 108 8.64 7.85 -6.12
N LEU A 109 8.18 7.13 -5.11
CA LEU A 109 6.85 6.53 -5.03
C LEU A 109 6.06 7.25 -3.93
N LYS A 110 5.10 8.07 -4.32
CA LYS A 110 4.19 8.70 -3.38
C LYS A 110 2.95 7.82 -3.19
N ILE A 111 2.52 7.68 -1.95
CA ILE A 111 1.36 6.88 -1.56
C ILE A 111 0.39 7.78 -0.77
N ASP A 112 -0.80 7.95 -1.28
CA ASP A 112 -1.87 8.74 -0.67
C ASP A 112 -2.69 7.88 0.31
N LEU A 113 -2.49 8.10 1.60
CA LEU A 113 -3.22 7.40 2.66
C LEU A 113 -4.67 7.88 2.76
N THR A 114 -4.97 9.13 2.38
CA THR A 114 -6.34 9.66 2.35
C THR A 114 -7.14 8.95 1.25
N ALA A 115 -6.54 8.75 0.08
CA ALA A 115 -7.16 8.00 -1.00
C ALA A 115 -7.41 6.53 -0.59
N ILE A 116 -6.47 5.88 0.11
CA ILE A 116 -6.66 4.51 0.66
C ILE A 116 -7.86 4.46 1.60
N VAL A 117 -7.95 5.39 2.55
CA VAL A 117 -9.07 5.47 3.52
C VAL A 117 -10.38 5.72 2.78
N SER A 118 -10.41 6.69 1.87
CA SER A 118 -11.61 7.02 1.07
C SER A 118 -12.08 5.84 0.21
N ASN A 119 -11.14 5.07 -0.37
CA ASN A 119 -11.45 3.87 -1.10
C ASN A 119 -12.05 2.80 -0.19
N TRP A 120 -11.49 2.60 1.00
CA TRP A 120 -12.03 1.66 1.98
C TRP A 120 -13.44 2.05 2.45
N GLU A 121 -13.66 3.31 2.80
CA GLU A 121 -14.98 3.83 3.20
C GLU A 121 -16.02 3.63 2.10
N LYS A 122 -15.64 3.90 0.85
CA LYS A 122 -16.50 3.69 -0.32
C LYS A 122 -16.86 2.21 -0.48
N LEU A 123 -15.88 1.30 -0.37
CA LEU A 123 -16.10 -0.14 -0.44
C LEU A 123 -16.96 -0.65 0.73
N ALA A 124 -16.75 -0.14 1.94
CA ALA A 124 -17.58 -0.42 3.11
C ALA A 124 -19.02 0.02 2.90
N LYS A 125 -19.24 1.19 2.27
CA LYS A 125 -20.57 1.67 1.91
C LYS A 125 -21.25 0.77 0.87
N TYR A 126 -20.51 0.27 -0.14
CA TYR A 126 -21.06 -0.70 -1.10
C TYR A 126 -21.36 -2.05 -0.45
N ALA A 127 -20.55 -2.48 0.51
CA ALA A 127 -20.77 -3.71 1.25
C ALA A 127 -22.01 -3.66 2.20
N ALA A 128 -22.54 -2.48 2.46
CA ALA A 128 -23.73 -2.21 3.26
C ALA A 128 -23.67 -2.82 4.69
N ALA A 129 -24.35 -3.94 4.93
CA ALA A 129 -24.40 -4.59 6.24
C ALA A 129 -23.20 -5.51 6.52
N ALA A 130 -22.39 -5.85 5.49
CA ALA A 130 -21.23 -6.72 5.67
C ALA A 130 -20.02 -5.93 6.19
N GLU A 131 -19.20 -6.56 7.02
CA GLU A 131 -17.91 -5.99 7.41
C GLU A 131 -17.00 -5.86 6.18
N CYS A 132 -16.35 -4.72 6.00
CA CYS A 132 -15.35 -4.51 4.97
C CYS A 132 -13.95 -4.75 5.54
N ALA A 133 -13.40 -5.94 5.31
CA ALA A 133 -12.04 -6.28 5.69
C ALA A 133 -11.03 -5.81 4.64
N ALA A 134 -9.81 -5.49 5.08
CA ALA A 134 -8.73 -5.06 4.21
C ALA A 134 -7.76 -6.20 3.89
N VAL A 135 -7.44 -6.39 2.62
CA VAL A 135 -6.39 -7.32 2.16
C VAL A 135 -5.10 -6.53 1.95
N VAL A 136 -4.14 -6.73 2.84
CA VAL A 136 -2.86 -6.01 2.86
C VAL A 136 -1.65 -6.92 2.58
N LYS A 137 -1.90 -8.06 1.94
CA LYS A 137 -0.87 -9.00 1.51
C LYS A 137 0.07 -8.42 0.44
N GLY A 138 1.22 -9.05 0.24
CA GLY A 138 2.21 -8.60 -0.75
C GLY A 138 2.77 -7.21 -0.37
N ASN A 139 3.07 -7.01 0.92
CA ASN A 139 3.49 -5.71 1.46
C ASN A 139 2.47 -4.60 1.15
N ALA A 140 1.17 -4.88 1.40
CA ALA A 140 0.06 -4.00 1.02
C ALA A 140 0.10 -3.67 -0.49
N TYR A 141 0.16 -4.72 -1.33
CA TYR A 141 0.33 -4.59 -2.80
C TYR A 141 1.53 -3.70 -3.18
N GLY A 142 2.67 -3.86 -2.47
CA GLY A 142 3.87 -3.05 -2.70
C GLY A 142 3.86 -1.67 -2.05
N CYS A 143 2.72 -1.22 -1.52
CA CYS A 143 2.56 0.14 -0.96
C CYS A 143 3.03 0.27 0.50
N GLY A 144 3.37 -0.83 1.20
CA GLY A 144 3.85 -0.80 2.59
C GLY A 144 2.76 -1.09 3.62
N ILE A 145 2.93 -2.18 4.38
CA ILE A 145 1.92 -2.68 5.32
C ILE A 145 1.65 -1.71 6.45
N GLU A 146 2.70 -1.24 7.13
CA GLU A 146 2.56 -0.48 8.37
C GLU A 146 1.77 0.84 8.18
N PRO A 147 2.11 1.70 7.21
CA PRO A 147 1.36 2.93 7.01
C PRO A 147 -0.08 2.67 6.57
N ILE A 148 -0.30 1.70 5.66
CA ILE A 148 -1.64 1.37 5.15
C ILE A 148 -2.52 0.74 6.22
N ALA A 149 -2.05 -0.33 6.89
CA ALA A 149 -2.82 -1.00 7.94
C ALA A 149 -3.07 -0.07 9.13
N GLY A 150 -2.09 0.77 9.49
CA GLY A 150 -2.23 1.77 10.54
C GLY A 150 -3.29 2.83 10.23
N ALA A 151 -3.35 3.34 8.99
CA ALA A 151 -4.37 4.29 8.56
C ALA A 151 -5.76 3.66 8.56
N LEU A 152 -5.91 2.47 7.98
CA LEU A 152 -7.18 1.74 7.93
C LEU A 152 -7.70 1.36 9.33
N ALA A 153 -6.83 0.90 10.23
CA ALA A 153 -7.21 0.55 11.60
C ALA A 153 -7.72 1.77 12.39
N LYS A 154 -7.10 2.95 12.20
CA LYS A 154 -7.56 4.21 12.81
C LYS A 154 -8.93 4.64 12.29
N THR A 155 -9.25 4.34 11.04
CA THR A 155 -10.55 4.65 10.41
C THR A 155 -11.65 3.66 10.82
N GLY A 156 -11.29 2.52 11.44
CA GLY A 156 -12.26 1.54 11.95
C GLY A 156 -12.26 0.19 11.23
N CYS A 157 -11.30 -0.07 10.32
CA CYS A 157 -11.09 -1.41 9.77
C CYS A 157 -10.61 -2.36 10.88
N ARG A 158 -11.35 -3.44 11.11
CA ARG A 158 -11.11 -4.38 12.22
C ARG A 158 -10.48 -5.68 11.78
N THR A 159 -10.67 -6.07 10.51
CA THR A 159 -10.21 -7.36 9.99
C THR A 159 -9.25 -7.17 8.82
N PHE A 160 -8.10 -7.84 8.90
CA PHE A 160 -7.05 -7.78 7.90
C PHE A 160 -6.72 -9.19 7.38
N PHE A 161 -6.46 -9.28 6.07
CA PHE A 161 -5.97 -10.48 5.42
C PHE A 161 -4.56 -10.24 4.89
N VAL A 162 -3.65 -11.14 5.23
CA VAL A 162 -2.24 -11.13 4.82
C VAL A 162 -1.84 -12.45 4.15
N SER A 163 -0.69 -12.50 3.51
CA SER A 163 -0.20 -13.76 2.92
C SER A 163 0.34 -14.73 3.96
N ASP A 164 1.17 -14.25 4.87
CA ASP A 164 2.00 -15.06 5.75
C ASP A 164 2.19 -14.46 7.15
N ILE A 165 2.83 -15.20 8.04
CA ILE A 165 3.09 -14.79 9.42
C ILE A 165 3.97 -13.53 9.53
N PRO A 166 5.06 -13.37 8.75
CA PRO A 166 5.83 -12.14 8.75
C PRO A 166 4.98 -10.89 8.47
N GLU A 167 4.08 -10.94 7.49
CA GLU A 167 3.14 -9.84 7.22
C GLU A 167 2.14 -9.63 8.38
N ALA A 168 1.65 -10.72 8.97
CA ALA A 168 0.76 -10.65 10.14
C ALA A 168 1.42 -9.96 11.34
N LYS A 169 2.70 -10.22 11.61
CA LYS A 169 3.48 -9.52 12.65
C LYS A 169 3.53 -8.02 12.40
N ARG A 170 3.72 -7.61 11.17
CA ARG A 170 3.74 -6.19 10.76
C ARG A 170 2.39 -5.51 10.95
N VAL A 171 1.29 -6.17 10.57
CA VAL A 171 -0.07 -5.66 10.83
C VAL A 171 -0.32 -5.56 12.33
N ARG A 172 0.01 -6.59 13.11
CA ARG A 172 -0.18 -6.60 14.57
C ARG A 172 0.53 -5.45 15.28
N ALA A 173 1.71 -5.06 14.79
CA ALA A 173 2.48 -3.95 15.35
C ALA A 173 1.76 -2.60 15.27
N VAL A 174 0.93 -2.39 14.23
CA VAL A 174 0.24 -1.10 13.98
C VAL A 174 -1.28 -1.17 14.20
N ALA A 175 -1.86 -2.38 14.27
CA ALA A 175 -3.26 -2.65 14.55
C ALA A 175 -3.39 -3.73 15.65
N PRO A 176 -3.09 -3.39 16.92
CA PRO A 176 -2.94 -4.38 18.00
C PRO A 176 -4.22 -5.16 18.32
N ASN A 177 -5.39 -4.61 18.02
CA ASN A 177 -6.69 -5.23 18.32
C ASN A 177 -7.38 -5.84 17.09
N ALA A 178 -6.71 -5.84 15.93
CA ALA A 178 -7.31 -6.34 14.69
C ALA A 178 -7.44 -7.86 14.68
N THR A 179 -8.46 -8.38 14.01
CA THR A 179 -8.52 -9.77 13.57
C THR A 179 -7.64 -9.94 12.33
N ILE A 180 -6.72 -10.91 12.35
CA ILE A 180 -5.76 -11.11 11.26
C ILE A 180 -5.88 -12.54 10.76
N TYR A 181 -6.23 -12.69 9.47
CA TYR A 181 -6.26 -13.98 8.78
C TYR A 181 -5.05 -14.13 7.85
N VAL A 182 -4.38 -15.30 7.92
CA VAL A 182 -3.20 -15.62 7.09
C VAL A 182 -3.61 -16.57 5.96
N LEU A 183 -3.53 -16.07 4.71
CA LEU A 183 -4.07 -16.71 3.51
C LEU A 183 -3.23 -17.87 2.96
N ARG A 184 -1.99 -18.07 3.40
CA ARG A 184 -1.15 -19.19 2.92
C ARG A 184 -1.35 -20.49 3.69
N GLY A 185 -2.33 -20.53 4.59
CA GLY A 185 -2.64 -21.72 5.37
C GLY A 185 -1.74 -21.92 6.58
N LEU A 186 -1.75 -23.11 7.10
CA LEU A 186 -0.96 -23.56 8.25
C LEU A 186 0.21 -24.40 7.76
N TYR A 187 1.42 -23.91 7.88
CA TYR A 187 2.61 -24.72 7.68
C TYR A 187 2.89 -25.55 8.93
N ALA A 188 3.38 -26.80 8.72
CA ALA A 188 3.67 -27.71 9.79
C ALA A 188 4.57 -27.09 10.88
N GLY A 189 4.20 -27.22 12.14
CA GLY A 189 4.93 -26.71 13.29
C GLY A 189 4.82 -25.20 13.53
N THR A 190 3.99 -24.45 12.77
CA THR A 190 3.89 -22.99 12.91
C THR A 190 2.80 -22.51 13.87
N GLY A 191 2.05 -23.40 14.50
CA GLY A 191 0.94 -23.06 15.42
C GLY A 191 1.34 -22.04 16.50
N GLN A 192 2.51 -22.21 17.14
CA GLN A 192 3.01 -21.30 18.15
C GLN A 192 3.18 -19.87 17.61
N ALA A 193 3.68 -19.70 16.39
CA ALA A 193 3.86 -18.39 15.78
C ALA A 193 2.54 -17.66 15.51
N PHE A 194 1.45 -18.40 15.24
CA PHE A 194 0.10 -17.83 15.16
C PHE A 194 -0.39 -17.37 16.54
N ALA A 195 -0.18 -18.18 17.57
CA ALA A 195 -0.60 -17.84 18.93
C ALA A 195 0.11 -16.60 19.47
N GLU A 196 1.42 -16.46 19.25
CA GLU A 196 2.22 -15.31 19.69
C GLU A 196 1.69 -13.97 19.18
N ILE A 197 1.14 -13.94 17.99
CA ILE A 197 0.61 -12.71 17.37
C ILE A 197 -0.92 -12.67 17.35
N ASN A 198 -1.58 -13.65 17.95
CA ASN A 198 -3.03 -13.80 17.92
C ASN A 198 -3.62 -13.67 16.49
N ALA A 199 -3.01 -14.37 15.52
CA ALA A 199 -3.49 -14.46 14.16
C ALA A 199 -4.17 -15.81 13.92
N GLN A 200 -4.98 -15.89 12.87
CA GLN A 200 -5.78 -17.04 12.52
C GLN A 200 -5.36 -17.60 11.16
N PRO A 201 -5.03 -18.90 11.05
CA PRO A 201 -4.77 -19.51 9.75
C PRO A 201 -6.07 -19.66 8.95
N VAL A 202 -5.96 -19.56 7.62
CA VAL A 202 -7.00 -20.00 6.69
C VAL A 202 -6.69 -21.45 6.34
N ILE A 203 -7.55 -22.38 6.72
CA ILE A 203 -7.36 -23.81 6.60
C ILE A 203 -7.96 -24.31 5.28
N TYR A 204 -7.23 -25.12 4.53
CA TYR A 204 -7.57 -25.58 3.19
C TYR A 204 -7.75 -27.09 3.09
N SER A 205 -7.35 -27.86 4.12
CA SER A 205 -7.38 -29.33 4.12
C SER A 205 -7.62 -29.91 5.49
N PHE A 206 -8.04 -31.18 5.53
CA PHE A 206 -8.15 -31.93 6.79
C PHE A 206 -6.81 -32.11 7.50
N THR A 207 -5.72 -32.22 6.76
CA THR A 207 -4.37 -32.31 7.36
C THR A 207 -4.03 -31.05 8.16
N GLU A 208 -4.24 -29.87 7.57
CA GLU A 208 -4.04 -28.60 8.28
C GLU A 208 -5.00 -28.45 9.46
N MET A 209 -6.26 -28.87 9.29
CA MET A 209 -7.26 -28.81 10.35
C MET A 209 -6.87 -29.71 11.53
N ALA A 210 -6.41 -30.94 11.27
CA ALA A 210 -5.98 -31.85 12.33
C ALA A 210 -4.75 -31.33 13.07
N GLU A 211 -3.80 -30.74 12.37
CA GLU A 211 -2.61 -30.14 13.00
C GLU A 211 -2.99 -28.94 13.86
N TRP A 212 -3.88 -28.06 13.32
CA TRP A 212 -4.37 -26.91 14.07
C TRP A 212 -5.13 -27.30 15.33
N ASP A 213 -6.05 -28.27 15.25
CA ASP A 213 -6.80 -28.78 16.38
C ASP A 213 -5.87 -29.40 17.45
N LEU A 214 -4.88 -30.19 17.03
CA LEU A 214 -3.88 -30.75 17.93
C LEU A 214 -3.10 -29.63 18.67
N PHE A 215 -2.68 -28.60 17.94
CA PHE A 215 -1.98 -27.44 18.54
C PHE A 215 -2.88 -26.72 19.55
N VAL A 216 -4.09 -26.36 19.16
CA VAL A 216 -5.08 -25.64 20.00
C VAL A 216 -5.35 -26.40 21.29
N ARG A 217 -5.59 -27.71 21.21
CA ARG A 217 -5.88 -28.57 22.39
C ARG A 217 -4.67 -28.73 23.29
N SER A 218 -3.48 -28.98 22.72
CA SER A 218 -2.26 -29.21 23.50
C SER A 218 -1.79 -27.96 24.24
N HIS A 219 -2.00 -26.76 23.67
CA HIS A 219 -1.59 -25.48 24.23
C HIS A 219 -2.74 -24.74 24.95
N ARG A 220 -3.99 -25.30 24.94
CA ARG A 220 -5.19 -24.66 25.50
C ARG A 220 -5.39 -23.24 24.97
N TRP A 221 -5.06 -23.04 23.69
CA TRP A 221 -5.18 -21.73 23.07
C TRP A 221 -6.61 -21.47 22.56
N ALA A 222 -7.14 -20.27 22.85
CA ALA A 222 -8.51 -19.91 22.51
C ALA A 222 -8.68 -19.31 21.09
N GLY A 223 -7.63 -19.29 20.28
CA GLY A 223 -7.69 -18.73 18.92
C GLY A 223 -8.42 -19.64 17.95
N GLY A 224 -9.04 -19.03 16.95
CA GLY A 224 -9.78 -19.71 15.91
C GLY A 224 -9.03 -19.85 14.59
N CYS A 225 -9.76 -20.33 13.57
CA CYS A 225 -9.27 -20.40 12.20
C CYS A 225 -10.39 -20.08 11.21
N ALA A 226 -10.05 -19.70 9.97
CA ALA A 226 -11.01 -19.66 8.87
C ALA A 226 -10.99 -20.97 8.09
N LEU A 227 -12.15 -21.42 7.67
CA LEU A 227 -12.28 -22.57 6.75
C LEU A 227 -12.50 -22.05 5.34
N HIS A 228 -11.60 -22.35 4.42
CA HIS A 228 -11.78 -22.04 3.01
C HIS A 228 -12.35 -23.23 2.25
N VAL A 229 -13.37 -22.98 1.44
CA VAL A 229 -14.05 -23.99 0.64
C VAL A 229 -13.90 -23.65 -0.84
N ASP A 230 -13.62 -24.63 -1.65
CA ASP A 230 -13.56 -24.50 -3.11
C ASP A 230 -14.98 -24.57 -3.68
N THR A 231 -15.45 -23.47 -4.22
CA THR A 231 -16.74 -23.37 -4.93
C THR A 231 -16.58 -23.30 -6.45
N GLY A 232 -15.38 -23.57 -6.97
CA GLY A 232 -15.11 -23.61 -8.42
C GLY A 232 -13.90 -22.81 -8.87
N GLU A 233 -13.01 -22.34 -7.95
CA GLU A 233 -11.71 -21.79 -8.29
C GLU A 233 -10.70 -22.91 -8.62
N SER A 234 -10.91 -24.12 -8.10
CA SER A 234 -10.09 -25.33 -8.32
C SER A 234 -8.62 -25.14 -8.00
N ARG A 235 -8.33 -24.44 -6.90
CA ARG A 235 -6.96 -24.12 -6.48
C ARG A 235 -6.66 -24.50 -5.03
N LEU A 236 -7.37 -23.88 -4.09
CA LEU A 236 -7.23 -24.12 -2.65
C LEU A 236 -8.64 -24.24 -2.03
N GLY A 237 -8.75 -25.00 -0.96
CA GLY A 237 -9.98 -25.13 -0.18
C GLY A 237 -10.47 -26.57 -0.11
N PHE A 238 -11.31 -26.80 0.89
CA PHE A 238 -12.01 -28.05 1.02
C PHE A 238 -12.96 -28.27 -0.16
N PRO A 239 -12.98 -29.46 -0.78
CA PRO A 239 -14.03 -29.82 -1.70
C PRO A 239 -15.42 -29.65 -1.04
N LEU A 240 -16.43 -29.17 -1.78
CA LEU A 240 -17.76 -28.88 -1.26
C LEU A 240 -18.37 -30.06 -0.47
N ARG A 241 -18.22 -31.28 -1.00
CA ARG A 241 -18.73 -32.51 -0.36
C ARG A 241 -18.08 -32.73 1.00
N GLU A 242 -16.79 -32.55 1.11
CA GLU A 242 -16.03 -32.69 2.36
C GLU A 242 -16.38 -31.60 3.36
N ALA A 243 -16.48 -30.35 2.90
CA ALA A 243 -16.91 -29.24 3.73
C ALA A 243 -18.33 -29.45 4.27
N ALA A 244 -19.27 -29.95 3.46
CA ALA A 244 -20.62 -30.26 3.90
C ALA A 244 -20.64 -31.37 4.95
N ALA A 245 -19.85 -32.43 4.78
CA ALA A 245 -19.73 -33.52 5.75
C ALA A 245 -19.08 -33.05 7.07
N PHE A 246 -18.18 -32.08 7.01
CA PHE A 246 -17.49 -31.52 8.17
C PHE A 246 -18.35 -30.56 8.99
N ALA A 247 -19.37 -29.93 8.40
CA ALA A 247 -20.18 -28.87 9.00
C ALA A 247 -20.72 -29.20 10.42
N PRO A 248 -21.24 -30.44 10.73
CA PRO A 248 -21.71 -30.76 12.09
C PRO A 248 -20.60 -30.61 13.17
N SER A 249 -19.37 -30.86 12.81
CA SER A 249 -18.21 -30.79 13.71
C SER A 249 -17.57 -29.40 13.78
N SER A 250 -17.93 -28.48 12.91
CA SER A 250 -17.25 -27.19 12.71
C SER A 250 -17.06 -26.35 13.98
N ARG A 251 -18.05 -26.37 14.88
CA ARG A 251 -17.98 -25.59 16.14
C ARG A 251 -16.90 -26.11 17.10
N SER A 252 -16.63 -27.41 17.12
CA SER A 252 -15.61 -28.00 18.00
C SER A 252 -14.18 -27.68 17.56
N TYR A 253 -14.01 -27.23 16.32
CA TYR A 253 -12.70 -26.85 15.74
C TYR A 253 -12.43 -25.35 15.78
N GLY A 254 -13.29 -24.54 16.41
CA GLY A 254 -13.06 -23.10 16.58
C GLY A 254 -13.08 -22.32 15.25
N ILE A 255 -13.92 -22.72 14.29
CA ILE A 255 -14.04 -22.00 13.01
C ILE A 255 -14.70 -20.64 13.27
N THR A 256 -14.00 -19.57 12.95
CA THR A 256 -14.45 -18.17 13.11
C THR A 256 -14.96 -17.54 11.82
N LEU A 257 -14.63 -18.12 10.66
CA LEU A 257 -15.03 -17.63 9.35
C LEU A 257 -15.11 -18.79 8.36
N LEU A 258 -16.25 -18.91 7.67
CA LEU A 258 -16.39 -19.72 6.47
C LEU A 258 -16.10 -18.83 5.26
N MET A 259 -15.18 -19.23 4.39
CA MET A 259 -14.85 -18.41 3.23
C MET A 259 -14.67 -19.20 1.95
N SER A 260 -14.90 -18.52 0.84
CA SER A 260 -14.53 -18.96 -0.51
C SER A 260 -14.06 -17.75 -1.34
N ARG A 261 -13.85 -17.92 -2.62
CA ARG A 261 -13.44 -16.85 -3.53
C ARG A 261 -14.15 -16.96 -4.87
N LEU A 262 -14.64 -15.83 -5.37
CA LEU A 262 -15.13 -15.72 -6.75
C LEU A 262 -13.94 -15.74 -7.72
N ASP A 263 -14.08 -16.46 -8.81
CA ASP A 263 -13.05 -16.64 -9.83
C ASP A 263 -13.11 -15.56 -10.93
N ASN A 264 -14.32 -15.22 -11.41
CA ASN A 264 -14.52 -14.28 -12.51
C ASN A 264 -15.41 -13.05 -12.15
N PRO A 265 -15.25 -12.43 -10.97
CA PRO A 265 -16.15 -11.36 -10.55
C PRO A 265 -15.97 -10.05 -11.32
N GLU A 266 -14.83 -9.85 -12.01
CA GLU A 266 -14.60 -8.72 -12.91
C GLU A 266 -15.41 -8.79 -14.20
N LYS A 267 -16.05 -9.93 -14.49
CA LYS A 267 -16.99 -10.16 -15.59
C LYS A 267 -18.39 -10.42 -15.01
N PRO A 268 -19.20 -9.39 -14.75
CA PRO A 268 -20.45 -9.56 -13.99
C PRO A 268 -21.43 -10.58 -14.59
N ALA A 269 -21.50 -10.68 -15.91
CA ALA A 269 -22.38 -11.63 -16.60
C ALA A 269 -21.82 -13.06 -16.72
N HIS A 270 -20.65 -13.35 -16.14
CA HIS A 270 -20.05 -14.67 -16.25
C HIS A 270 -20.87 -15.69 -15.41
N PRO A 271 -21.34 -16.81 -16.02
CA PRO A 271 -22.25 -17.75 -15.34
C PRO A 271 -21.68 -18.38 -14.07
N LEU A 272 -20.35 -18.50 -13.98
CA LEU A 272 -19.68 -19.07 -12.81
C LEU A 272 -19.93 -18.22 -11.55
N ASN A 273 -20.16 -16.91 -11.67
CA ASN A 273 -20.41 -16.04 -10.51
C ASN A 273 -21.71 -16.49 -9.77
N ASP A 274 -22.81 -16.63 -10.48
CA ASP A 274 -24.07 -17.07 -9.89
C ASP A 274 -23.98 -18.51 -9.38
N HIS A 275 -23.27 -19.36 -10.09
CA HIS A 275 -23.05 -20.74 -9.68
C HIS A 275 -22.28 -20.82 -8.34
N GLN A 276 -21.14 -20.11 -8.22
CA GLN A 276 -20.34 -20.05 -6.99
C GLN A 276 -21.12 -19.46 -5.81
N ILE A 277 -21.89 -18.40 -6.06
CA ILE A 277 -22.74 -17.77 -5.03
C ILE A 277 -23.80 -18.78 -4.55
N SER A 278 -24.45 -19.51 -5.44
CA SER A 278 -25.46 -20.52 -5.08
C SER A 278 -24.86 -21.64 -4.23
N LEU A 279 -23.76 -22.21 -4.69
CA LEU A 279 -23.05 -23.27 -3.95
C LEU A 279 -22.62 -22.81 -2.54
N PHE A 280 -22.13 -21.60 -2.44
CA PHE A 280 -21.69 -21.04 -1.16
C PHE A 280 -22.88 -20.72 -0.24
N CYS A 281 -24.00 -20.25 -0.79
CA CYS A 281 -25.26 -20.06 -0.04
C CYS A 281 -25.77 -21.37 0.58
N ASP A 282 -25.76 -22.46 -0.21
CA ASP A 282 -26.23 -23.78 0.28
C ASP A 282 -25.31 -24.31 1.37
N LEU A 283 -24.00 -24.19 1.17
CA LEU A 283 -23.02 -24.59 2.17
C LEU A 283 -23.15 -23.80 3.48
N ARG A 284 -23.31 -22.45 3.39
CA ARG A 284 -23.45 -21.57 4.56
C ARG A 284 -24.61 -21.99 5.47
N ARG A 285 -25.69 -22.51 4.92
CA ARG A 285 -26.83 -23.00 5.71
C ARG A 285 -26.46 -24.14 6.64
N LEU A 286 -25.41 -24.89 6.35
CA LEU A 286 -24.91 -25.95 7.22
C LEU A 286 -24.02 -25.44 8.35
N TYR A 287 -23.41 -24.24 8.18
CA TYR A 287 -22.48 -23.63 9.13
C TYR A 287 -23.18 -22.56 9.98
N HIS A 288 -24.19 -23.00 10.76
CA HIS A 288 -25.03 -22.07 11.56
C HIS A 288 -24.20 -21.22 12.54
N GLY A 289 -24.38 -19.89 12.47
CA GLY A 289 -23.77 -18.92 13.39
C GLY A 289 -22.30 -18.66 13.14
N ILE A 290 -21.71 -19.21 12.05
CA ILE A 290 -20.36 -18.88 11.61
C ILE A 290 -20.47 -17.79 10.53
N PRO A 291 -19.80 -16.63 10.67
CA PRO A 291 -19.73 -15.62 9.62
C PRO A 291 -19.21 -16.17 8.32
N ALA A 292 -19.67 -15.64 7.20
CA ALA A 292 -19.32 -16.09 5.87
C ALA A 292 -18.74 -14.96 5.00
N SER A 293 -17.80 -15.28 4.11
CA SER A 293 -17.11 -14.33 3.24
C SER A 293 -16.86 -14.92 1.86
N LEU A 294 -17.37 -14.27 0.81
CA LEU A 294 -17.17 -14.70 -0.58
C LEU A 294 -16.52 -13.59 -1.44
N ALA A 295 -17.07 -12.36 -1.39
CA ALA A 295 -16.69 -11.26 -2.27
C ALA A 295 -15.25 -10.76 -2.02
N ASN A 296 -14.48 -10.67 -3.08
CA ASN A 296 -13.25 -9.87 -3.21
C ASN A 296 -13.59 -8.47 -3.81
N SER A 297 -12.61 -7.65 -4.15
CA SER A 297 -12.85 -6.28 -4.66
C SER A 297 -13.88 -6.21 -5.80
N PRO A 298 -13.76 -6.94 -6.92
CA PRO A 298 -14.81 -6.94 -7.94
C PRO A 298 -16.12 -7.53 -7.45
N GLY A 299 -16.08 -8.56 -6.60
CA GLY A 299 -17.27 -9.20 -6.03
C GLY A 299 -18.14 -8.25 -5.20
N ILE A 300 -17.56 -7.19 -4.62
CA ILE A 300 -18.30 -6.14 -3.90
C ILE A 300 -19.26 -5.40 -4.85
N PHE A 301 -18.91 -5.29 -6.12
CA PHE A 301 -19.72 -4.59 -7.14
C PHE A 301 -20.70 -5.49 -7.89
N LEU A 302 -20.67 -6.81 -7.68
CA LEU A 302 -21.57 -7.74 -8.38
C LEU A 302 -23.02 -7.61 -7.89
N ALA A 303 -23.26 -7.93 -6.65
CA ALA A 303 -24.60 -7.87 -6.04
C ALA A 303 -24.52 -8.08 -4.51
N PRO A 304 -25.47 -7.55 -3.74
CA PRO A 304 -25.53 -7.74 -2.28
C PRO A 304 -25.53 -9.21 -1.85
N LYS A 305 -26.08 -10.13 -2.66
CA LYS A 305 -26.10 -11.57 -2.36
C LYS A 305 -24.70 -12.21 -2.29
N ALA A 306 -23.66 -11.55 -2.83
CA ALA A 306 -22.28 -12.01 -2.77
C ALA A 306 -21.51 -11.52 -1.52
N HIS A 307 -22.05 -10.56 -0.77
CA HIS A 307 -21.34 -9.92 0.35
C HIS A 307 -21.27 -10.81 1.59
N PHE A 308 -22.34 -11.52 1.89
CA PHE A 308 -22.53 -12.29 3.12
C PHE A 308 -22.28 -11.44 4.37
N ASP A 309 -21.46 -11.91 5.33
CA ASP A 309 -21.19 -11.22 6.58
C ASP A 309 -19.89 -10.37 6.51
N LEU A 310 -18.98 -10.70 5.57
CA LEU A 310 -17.69 -10.03 5.44
C LEU A 310 -17.24 -10.01 3.98
N VAL A 311 -16.81 -8.84 3.48
CA VAL A 311 -16.18 -8.68 2.16
C VAL A 311 -14.67 -8.40 2.33
N ARG A 312 -13.87 -8.80 1.33
CA ARG A 312 -12.40 -8.70 1.38
C ARG A 312 -11.90 -7.73 0.32
N ALA A 313 -11.84 -6.45 0.69
CA ALA A 313 -11.32 -5.38 -0.14
C ALA A 313 -9.80 -5.54 -0.31
N GLY A 314 -9.35 -5.71 -1.54
CA GLY A 314 -7.93 -5.84 -1.93
C GLY A 314 -7.54 -4.80 -2.96
N ALA A 315 -7.38 -5.19 -4.22
CA ALA A 315 -6.91 -4.34 -5.32
C ALA A 315 -7.59 -2.95 -5.39
N ALA A 316 -8.89 -2.89 -5.15
CA ALA A 316 -9.65 -1.63 -5.18
C ALA A 316 -9.21 -0.63 -4.10
N LEU A 317 -8.68 -1.08 -2.95
CA LEU A 317 -8.10 -0.18 -1.94
C LEU A 317 -6.97 0.66 -2.52
N TYR A 318 -6.20 0.07 -3.43
CA TYR A 318 -5.00 0.65 -4.04
C TYR A 318 -5.29 1.37 -5.36
N GLY A 319 -6.55 1.63 -5.67
CA GLY A 319 -6.96 2.37 -6.86
C GLY A 319 -7.04 1.54 -8.16
N VAL A 320 -6.83 0.22 -8.09
CA VAL A 320 -7.04 -0.67 -9.24
C VAL A 320 -8.54 -0.80 -9.53
N ASN A 321 -8.93 -0.68 -10.80
CA ASN A 321 -10.32 -0.73 -11.20
C ASN A 321 -10.98 -2.10 -10.91
N PRO A 322 -11.96 -2.18 -9.99
CA PRO A 322 -12.67 -3.43 -9.72
C PRO A 322 -13.76 -3.74 -10.75
N THR A 323 -14.07 -2.79 -11.62
CA THR A 323 -15.13 -2.86 -12.63
C THR A 323 -14.56 -2.53 -14.03
N PRO A 324 -13.68 -3.37 -14.61
CA PRO A 324 -12.92 -3.03 -15.82
C PRO A 324 -13.79 -2.77 -17.06
N CYS A 325 -15.09 -3.09 -17.00
CA CYS A 325 -16.05 -2.77 -18.07
C CYS A 325 -16.72 -1.39 -17.89
N ALA A 326 -16.34 -0.62 -16.88
CA ALA A 326 -16.87 0.71 -16.54
C ALA A 326 -15.74 1.61 -16.03
N ASP A 327 -16.05 2.89 -15.85
CA ASP A 327 -15.12 3.85 -15.25
C ASP A 327 -14.70 3.39 -13.86
N ASN A 328 -13.42 3.62 -13.53
CA ASN A 328 -12.89 3.24 -12.24
C ASN A 328 -13.55 4.04 -11.11
N PRO A 329 -14.30 3.41 -10.21
CA PRO A 329 -14.92 4.12 -9.10
C PRO A 329 -13.95 4.49 -7.98
N MET A 330 -12.70 4.00 -8.00
CA MET A 330 -11.73 4.19 -6.94
C MET A 330 -10.83 5.41 -7.19
N PHE A 331 -10.39 6.05 -6.13
CA PHE A 331 -9.38 7.11 -6.22
C PHE A 331 -8.00 6.53 -6.51
N PRO A 332 -7.17 7.19 -7.34
CA PRO A 332 -5.78 6.81 -7.52
C PRO A 332 -5.01 6.98 -6.20
N VAL A 333 -4.15 6.02 -5.90
CA VAL A 333 -3.44 5.95 -4.61
C VAL A 333 -1.97 6.28 -4.77
N ILE A 334 -1.37 5.98 -5.93
CA ILE A 334 0.07 6.12 -6.13
C ILE A 334 0.42 7.14 -7.21
N GLU A 335 1.56 7.78 -7.01
CA GLU A 335 2.28 8.52 -8.03
C GLU A 335 3.71 8.01 -8.08
N LEU A 336 4.13 7.46 -9.25
CA LEU A 336 5.48 6.98 -9.50
C LEU A 336 6.23 7.96 -10.37
N ARG A 337 7.37 8.45 -9.89
CA ARG A 337 8.26 9.34 -10.63
C ARG A 337 9.64 8.73 -10.78
N GLY A 338 10.25 8.88 -11.98
CA GLY A 338 11.62 8.51 -12.26
C GLY A 338 12.49 9.73 -12.51
N ARG A 339 13.78 9.65 -12.20
CA ARG A 339 14.74 10.73 -12.38
C ARG A 339 15.42 10.63 -13.75
N ILE A 340 15.46 11.71 -14.49
CA ILE A 340 16.25 11.79 -15.74
C ILE A 340 17.74 11.82 -15.36
N VAL A 341 18.50 10.88 -15.90
CA VAL A 341 19.97 10.81 -15.70
C VAL A 341 20.75 11.39 -16.87
N ARG A 342 20.20 11.31 -18.08
CA ARG A 342 20.87 11.79 -19.30
C ARG A 342 19.83 12.11 -20.38
N VAL A 343 20.19 13.05 -21.27
CA VAL A 343 19.45 13.28 -22.53
C VAL A 343 20.42 13.04 -23.68
N LEU A 344 19.98 12.27 -24.68
CA LEU A 344 20.71 11.92 -25.90
C LEU A 344 20.02 12.55 -27.09
N SER A 345 20.80 12.90 -28.12
CA SER A 345 20.29 13.27 -29.44
C SER A 345 20.71 12.18 -30.43
N LEU A 346 19.73 11.64 -31.17
CA LEU A 346 19.93 10.57 -32.14
C LEU A 346 19.58 11.11 -33.54
N ALA A 347 20.41 10.76 -34.52
CA ALA A 347 20.11 10.95 -35.93
C ALA A 347 19.11 9.88 -36.44
N PRO A 348 18.39 10.13 -37.56
CA PRO A 348 17.55 9.11 -38.17
C PRO A 348 18.34 7.84 -38.47
N GLY A 349 17.78 6.69 -38.11
CA GLY A 349 18.40 5.36 -38.24
C GLY A 349 19.24 4.91 -37.04
N GLU A 350 19.61 5.80 -36.13
CA GLU A 350 20.32 5.42 -34.92
C GLU A 350 19.40 4.71 -33.92
N THR A 351 19.97 3.80 -33.15
CA THR A 351 19.28 2.98 -32.14
C THR A 351 19.83 3.25 -30.76
N ILE A 352 19.15 2.81 -29.74
CA ILE A 352 19.63 2.79 -28.35
C ILE A 352 19.80 1.34 -27.91
N ALA A 353 20.72 1.07 -26.99
CA ALA A 353 20.93 -0.25 -26.39
C ALA A 353 19.61 -0.80 -25.81
N ASP A 354 19.42 -2.12 -25.87
CA ASP A 354 18.21 -2.84 -25.44
C ASP A 354 16.92 -2.49 -26.20
N SER A 355 17.00 -1.66 -27.25
CA SER A 355 15.87 -1.26 -28.08
C SER A 355 15.69 -2.16 -29.32
N VAL A 356 15.71 -3.49 -29.13
CA VAL A 356 15.55 -4.44 -30.24
C VAL A 356 14.38 -4.06 -31.15
N GLY A 357 14.71 -3.65 -32.41
CA GLY A 357 13.76 -3.26 -33.45
C GLY A 357 13.25 -1.81 -33.38
N TRP A 358 13.70 -0.97 -32.46
CA TRP A 358 13.43 0.46 -32.49
C TRP A 358 14.62 1.24 -33.06
N ALA A 359 14.35 2.18 -33.95
CA ALA A 359 15.31 3.13 -34.47
C ALA A 359 14.65 4.50 -34.62
N ALA A 360 15.42 5.55 -34.43
CA ALA A 360 14.97 6.91 -34.62
C ALA A 360 14.52 7.15 -36.07
N LYS A 361 13.26 7.51 -36.28
CA LYS A 361 12.72 7.80 -37.62
C LYS A 361 12.99 9.24 -38.08
N ARG A 362 13.37 10.12 -37.15
CA ARG A 362 13.68 11.55 -37.31
C ARG A 362 14.77 11.94 -36.33
N PRO A 363 15.34 13.14 -36.40
CA PRO A 363 16.17 13.66 -35.30
C PRO A 363 15.40 13.58 -34.00
N THR A 364 15.90 12.79 -33.04
CA THR A 364 15.16 12.39 -31.84
C THR A 364 15.97 12.71 -30.58
N ARG A 365 15.30 13.29 -29.57
CA ARG A 365 15.86 13.51 -28.24
C ARG A 365 15.29 12.45 -27.29
N LEU A 366 16.15 11.68 -26.63
CA LEU A 366 15.78 10.67 -25.66
C LEU A 366 16.23 11.06 -24.24
N ALA A 367 15.30 11.08 -23.30
CA ALA A 367 15.60 11.15 -21.88
C ALA A 367 15.77 9.71 -21.34
N LEU A 368 16.95 9.42 -20.75
CA LEU A 368 17.19 8.20 -19.99
C LEU A 368 16.80 8.44 -18.54
N VAL A 369 15.94 7.56 -18.01
CA VAL A 369 15.37 7.66 -16.67
C VAL A 369 15.82 6.49 -15.82
N SER A 370 16.25 6.74 -14.58
CA SER A 370 16.79 5.75 -13.64
C SER A 370 15.69 4.86 -13.01
N VAL A 371 14.87 4.24 -13.84
CA VAL A 371 13.87 3.24 -13.46
C VAL A 371 13.90 2.12 -14.49
N GLY A 372 13.98 0.88 -14.03
CA GLY A 372 13.98 -0.28 -14.89
C GLY A 372 13.21 -1.46 -14.29
N TYR A 373 13.33 -2.65 -14.91
CA TYR A 373 12.57 -3.81 -14.44
C TYR A 373 13.05 -4.33 -13.07
N ALA A 374 14.28 -4.04 -12.63
CA ALA A 374 14.74 -4.38 -11.28
C ALA A 374 14.08 -3.50 -10.19
N ASP A 375 13.50 -2.36 -10.58
CA ASP A 375 12.68 -1.52 -9.72
C ASP A 375 11.21 -1.98 -9.67
N GLY A 376 10.87 -2.98 -10.52
CA GLY A 376 9.51 -3.47 -10.65
C GLY A 376 8.71 -2.77 -11.76
N TYR A 377 9.34 -1.90 -12.56
CA TYR A 377 8.66 -1.33 -13.72
C TYR A 377 8.45 -2.43 -14.80
N PRO A 378 7.24 -2.58 -15.37
CA PRO A 378 6.97 -3.70 -16.25
C PRO A 378 7.85 -3.69 -17.50
N ARG A 379 8.43 -4.84 -17.81
CA ARG A 379 9.09 -5.08 -19.09
C ARG A 379 8.08 -5.72 -20.03
N SER A 380 7.39 -4.92 -20.85
CA SER A 380 6.45 -5.46 -21.83
C SER A 380 7.17 -6.38 -22.83
N GLY A 381 6.52 -7.49 -23.19
CA GLY A 381 7.11 -8.51 -24.09
C GLY A 381 7.31 -8.07 -25.54
N ARG A 382 6.78 -6.89 -25.92
CA ARG A 382 6.97 -6.29 -27.26
C ARG A 382 7.05 -4.78 -27.11
N ALA A 383 8.24 -4.23 -27.34
CA ALA A 383 8.57 -2.82 -27.25
C ALA A 383 7.88 -1.91 -28.30
N PHE A 384 7.03 -2.46 -29.15
CA PHE A 384 6.61 -1.79 -30.39
C PHE A 384 5.12 -1.44 -30.42
N ASP A 385 4.37 -1.70 -29.37
CA ASP A 385 2.93 -1.37 -29.34
C ASP A 385 2.69 0.13 -29.07
N ASP A 386 3.72 0.98 -28.97
CA ASP A 386 3.66 2.45 -28.70
C ASP A 386 2.70 2.82 -27.54
N LYS A 387 2.58 1.94 -26.53
CA LYS A 387 1.56 2.07 -25.48
C LYS A 387 2.11 2.52 -24.14
N LEU A 388 3.40 2.22 -23.85
CA LEU A 388 4.01 2.69 -22.62
C LEU A 388 4.34 4.17 -22.74
N GLN A 389 3.89 4.96 -21.77
CA GLN A 389 4.00 6.40 -21.78
C GLN A 389 4.49 6.95 -20.45
N ALA A 390 4.97 8.18 -20.48
CA ALA A 390 5.35 8.98 -19.30
C ALA A 390 4.94 10.43 -19.51
N ILE A 391 4.77 11.19 -18.43
CA ILE A 391 4.57 12.63 -18.49
C ILE A 391 5.90 13.33 -18.24
N VAL A 392 6.30 14.20 -19.18
CA VAL A 392 7.49 15.03 -19.08
C VAL A 392 7.09 16.49 -19.21
N GLY A 393 7.16 17.25 -18.13
CA GLY A 393 6.53 18.56 -18.05
C GLY A 393 5.00 18.42 -18.11
N ASP A 394 4.40 19.01 -19.12
CA ASP A 394 2.96 18.96 -19.42
C ASP A 394 2.62 17.96 -20.54
N ARG A 395 3.61 17.24 -21.08
CA ARG A 395 3.44 16.43 -22.28
C ARG A 395 3.49 14.94 -21.98
N ARG A 396 2.57 14.21 -22.60
CA ARG A 396 2.57 12.75 -22.68
C ARG A 396 3.58 12.30 -23.73
N CYS A 397 4.60 11.54 -23.33
CA CYS A 397 5.73 11.09 -24.13
C CYS A 397 5.77 9.56 -24.19
N LEU A 398 6.22 9.01 -25.32
CA LEU A 398 6.36 7.55 -25.47
C LEU A 398 7.62 7.05 -24.80
N ILE A 399 7.53 5.90 -24.12
CA ILE A 399 8.68 5.11 -23.71
C ILE A 399 9.08 4.26 -24.91
N VAL A 400 10.33 4.38 -25.33
CA VAL A 400 10.87 3.72 -26.52
C VAL A 400 11.80 2.57 -26.15
N GLY A 401 11.75 1.49 -26.92
CA GLY A 401 12.48 0.28 -26.61
C GLY A 401 11.92 -0.45 -25.37
N HIS A 402 12.67 -1.42 -24.86
CA HIS A 402 12.32 -2.12 -23.63
C HIS A 402 12.97 -1.45 -22.43
N PRO A 403 12.31 -1.35 -21.28
CA PRO A 403 12.98 -1.05 -20.03
C PRO A 403 14.13 -2.04 -19.81
N SER A 404 15.34 -1.52 -19.56
CA SER A 404 16.49 -2.32 -19.13
C SER A 404 16.39 -2.63 -17.64
N MET A 405 17.44 -3.24 -17.06
CA MET A 405 17.44 -3.53 -15.63
C MET A 405 17.23 -2.27 -14.78
N ASP A 406 17.89 -1.16 -15.14
CA ASP A 406 17.97 0.04 -14.32
C ASP A 406 17.49 1.32 -15.02
N LEU A 407 17.19 1.25 -16.34
CA LEU A 407 16.88 2.42 -17.14
C LEU A 407 15.70 2.17 -18.09
N LEU A 408 14.98 3.23 -18.40
CA LEU A 408 14.07 3.32 -19.52
C LEU A 408 14.37 4.58 -20.34
N ALA A 409 13.97 4.59 -21.61
CA ALA A 409 14.17 5.71 -22.53
C ALA A 409 12.82 6.32 -22.94
N ILE A 410 12.72 7.65 -22.90
CA ILE A 410 11.51 8.40 -23.24
C ILE A 410 11.81 9.32 -24.41
N ASP A 411 11.00 9.32 -25.46
CA ASP A 411 11.08 10.28 -26.56
C ASP A 411 10.56 11.65 -26.09
N VAL A 412 11.49 12.59 -25.89
CA VAL A 412 11.21 13.96 -25.44
C VAL A 412 11.42 14.98 -26.57
N THR A 413 11.43 14.53 -27.81
CA THR A 413 11.68 15.37 -29.00
C THR A 413 10.70 16.55 -29.08
N ASP A 414 9.43 16.29 -28.81
CA ASP A 414 8.35 17.25 -28.96
C ASP A 414 7.98 17.96 -27.66
N VAL A 415 8.77 17.80 -26.58
CA VAL A 415 8.58 18.56 -25.34
C VAL A 415 8.94 20.01 -25.60
N SER A 416 7.96 20.89 -25.44
CA SER A 416 8.05 22.31 -25.81
C SER A 416 9.03 23.09 -24.91
N ASP A 417 9.06 22.76 -23.62
CA ASP A 417 10.05 23.30 -22.68
C ASP A 417 11.24 22.35 -22.53
N PRO A 418 12.39 22.66 -23.18
CA PRO A 418 13.58 21.82 -23.06
C PRO A 418 14.11 21.69 -21.62
N THR A 419 13.71 22.60 -20.74
CA THR A 419 14.13 22.57 -19.33
C THR A 419 13.43 21.46 -18.56
N ALA A 420 12.22 21.05 -18.97
CA ALA A 420 11.48 19.95 -18.36
C ALA A 420 12.20 18.59 -18.51
N ALA A 421 12.97 18.42 -19.59
CA ALA A 421 13.70 17.19 -19.90
C ALA A 421 15.21 17.29 -19.59
N ARG A 422 15.60 17.95 -18.50
CA ARG A 422 17.01 18.05 -18.07
C ARG A 422 17.38 16.93 -17.10
N PRO A 423 18.66 16.49 -17.09
CA PRO A 423 19.17 15.61 -16.05
C PRO A 423 18.88 16.17 -14.65
N GLY A 424 18.45 15.30 -13.74
CA GLY A 424 18.02 15.64 -12.39
C GLY A 424 16.50 15.88 -12.25
N ASN A 425 15.80 16.24 -13.33
CA ASN A 425 14.34 16.39 -13.29
C ASN A 425 13.62 15.06 -13.17
N MET A 426 12.40 15.11 -12.64
CA MET A 426 11.52 13.96 -12.51
C MET A 426 10.50 13.87 -13.64
N VAL A 427 10.22 12.66 -14.09
CA VAL A 427 9.12 12.33 -15.01
C VAL A 427 8.09 11.51 -14.28
N THR A 428 6.81 11.65 -14.62
CA THR A 428 5.73 10.85 -14.03
C THR A 428 5.49 9.61 -14.89
N LEU A 429 5.62 8.45 -14.28
CA LEU A 429 5.43 7.13 -14.91
C LEU A 429 4.05 6.54 -14.59
N VAL A 430 3.52 6.83 -13.41
CA VAL A 430 2.14 6.57 -12.96
C VAL A 430 1.66 7.77 -12.18
N GLY A 431 0.43 8.19 -12.36
CA GLY A 431 -0.14 9.35 -11.70
C GLY A 431 -1.56 9.65 -12.22
N PRO A 432 -2.04 10.88 -12.05
CA PRO A 432 -3.40 11.25 -12.48
C PRO A 432 -3.68 11.04 -13.96
N GLU A 433 -2.68 11.28 -14.83
CA GLU A 433 -2.82 11.19 -16.29
C GLU A 433 -2.52 9.78 -16.84
N ILE A 434 -1.77 8.97 -16.11
CA ILE A 434 -1.43 7.59 -16.46
C ILE A 434 -1.74 6.72 -15.25
N SER A 435 -2.90 6.09 -15.26
CA SER A 435 -3.33 5.25 -14.15
C SER A 435 -2.51 3.96 -14.05
N ILE A 436 -2.60 3.28 -12.91
CA ILE A 436 -2.01 1.95 -12.74
C ILE A 436 -2.63 0.92 -13.70
N ASP A 437 -3.91 1.08 -14.05
CA ASP A 437 -4.61 0.21 -14.99
C ASP A 437 -4.17 0.48 -16.44
N ASP A 438 -3.85 1.74 -16.79
CA ASP A 438 -3.25 2.07 -18.11
C ASP A 438 -1.89 1.41 -18.29
N LEU A 439 -1.03 1.52 -17.25
CA LEU A 439 0.28 0.87 -17.26
C LEU A 439 0.15 -0.66 -17.34
N ALA A 440 -0.78 -1.23 -16.58
CA ALA A 440 -1.05 -2.67 -16.61
C ALA A 440 -1.54 -3.13 -17.98
N ALA A 441 -2.49 -2.42 -18.59
CA ALA A 441 -3.01 -2.73 -19.92
C ALA A 441 -1.90 -2.62 -21.00
N ALA A 442 -1.09 -1.54 -20.95
CA ALA A 442 0.01 -1.34 -21.89
C ALA A 442 1.10 -2.43 -21.77
N SER A 443 1.30 -2.97 -20.55
CA SER A 443 2.29 -4.03 -20.28
C SER A 443 1.72 -5.45 -20.36
N LYS A 444 0.42 -5.62 -20.70
CA LYS A 444 -0.29 -6.92 -20.71
C LYS A 444 -0.23 -7.63 -19.35
N SER A 445 -0.31 -6.87 -18.28
CA SER A 445 -0.28 -7.30 -16.89
C SER A 445 -1.60 -6.91 -16.19
N THR A 446 -1.63 -6.98 -14.87
CA THR A 446 -2.71 -6.52 -14.01
C THR A 446 -2.22 -5.41 -13.09
N GLY A 447 -3.11 -4.50 -12.68
CA GLY A 447 -2.75 -3.45 -11.73
C GLY A 447 -2.17 -4.02 -10.42
N CYS A 448 -2.68 -5.17 -9.97
CA CYS A 448 -2.15 -5.88 -8.80
C CYS A 448 -0.70 -6.34 -8.98
N GLU A 449 -0.38 -6.87 -10.15
CA GLU A 449 0.97 -7.35 -10.46
C GLU A 449 1.93 -6.18 -10.53
N VAL A 450 1.58 -5.14 -11.27
CA VAL A 450 2.41 -3.93 -11.39
C VAL A 450 2.70 -3.34 -10.01
N LEU A 451 1.68 -3.12 -9.17
CA LEU A 451 1.84 -2.60 -7.82
C LEU A 451 2.75 -3.47 -6.95
N SER A 452 2.50 -4.79 -6.92
CA SER A 452 3.23 -5.71 -6.05
C SER A 452 4.70 -5.90 -6.43
N HIS A 453 5.07 -5.58 -7.67
CA HIS A 453 6.45 -5.62 -8.15
C HIS A 453 7.26 -4.36 -7.82
N LEU A 454 6.61 -3.22 -7.45
CA LEU A 454 7.34 -1.99 -7.12
C LEU A 454 8.36 -2.24 -5.99
N GLY A 455 9.64 -2.15 -6.35
CA GLY A 455 10.79 -2.53 -5.52
C GLY A 455 11.08 -1.56 -4.38
N ARG A 456 12.12 -1.89 -3.59
CA ARG A 456 12.54 -1.09 -2.43
C ARG A 456 13.53 0.02 -2.77
N ARG A 457 13.94 0.16 -4.04
CA ARG A 457 14.89 1.20 -4.48
C ARG A 457 14.24 2.57 -4.66
N PHE A 458 12.91 2.67 -4.59
CA PHE A 458 12.20 3.95 -4.58
C PHE A 458 12.25 4.61 -3.20
N HIS A 459 12.42 5.93 -3.18
CA HIS A 459 12.08 6.74 -2.02
C HIS A 459 10.55 6.78 -1.88
N ARG A 460 10.01 6.21 -0.81
CA ARG A 460 8.57 6.18 -0.57
C ARG A 460 8.15 7.34 0.30
N ILE A 461 7.09 8.03 -0.11
CA ILE A 461 6.49 9.14 0.64
C ILE A 461 5.03 8.79 0.89
N TYR A 462 4.66 8.63 2.14
CA TYR A 462 3.29 8.44 2.57
C TYR A 462 2.75 9.76 3.08
N TYR A 463 1.63 10.20 2.54
CA TYR A 463 1.00 11.44 2.97
C TYR A 463 -0.49 11.25 3.21
N ALA A 464 -1.03 12.02 4.16
CA ALA A 464 -2.46 12.16 4.43
C ALA A 464 -2.77 13.65 4.41
N ILE A 465 -3.86 14.02 3.72
CA ILE A 465 -4.34 15.41 3.61
C ILE A 465 -5.54 15.57 4.52
#